data_4250a24fb2e1917ee3e3478f849af1fe
#
_entry.id   4250a24fb2e1917ee3e3478f849af1fe
#
_cell.length_a   1.000
_cell.length_b   1.000
_cell.length_c   1.000
_cell.angle_alpha   90.00
_cell.angle_beta   90.00
_cell.angle_gamma   90.00
#
_symmetry.space_group_name_H-M   'P 1'
#
loop_
_entity.id
_entity.type
_entity.pdbx_description
1 polymer ?
#
loop_
_entity_poly.entity_id
_entity_poly.type
_entity_poly.pdbx_seq_one_letter_code
_entity_poly.pdbx_strand_id
1 'polypeptide(L)'
;EEALLAADDSAYALLSKNAEEVFGEASDFSIEPPVGSLRQRLISGELTGPVELNLLACLEIASEDSPAYQSEKEGLYLSALDLRLEQWQFESQFFFGAEASAPADTVTVSTGLQKALGSGATILADIGSNMLAVVSSDKPFSALGAATFSITQPLLGGASAEVIREPLTQAERNLVYSVRSFERYRRSFALDLAFQ
;
A
#
# COMPACT_ATOMS: atom_id res chain seq x y z
N GLU A 1 8.32 3.40 10.72
CA GLU A 1 9.37 2.63 10.01
C GLU A 1 8.87 1.21 9.71
N GLU A 2 8.41 0.46 10.70
CA GLU A 2 7.87 -0.90 10.55
C GLU A 2 6.63 -0.96 9.61
N ALA A 3 5.75 0.03 9.67
CA ALA A 3 4.58 0.11 8.80
C ALA A 3 4.94 0.38 7.33
N LEU A 4 6.00 1.14 7.08
CA LEU A 4 6.51 1.38 5.73
C LEU A 4 7.09 0.09 5.14
N LEU A 5 7.92 -0.61 5.90
CA LEU A 5 8.49 -1.89 5.46
C LEU A 5 7.40 -2.92 5.14
N ALA A 6 6.35 -3.00 5.95
CA ALA A 6 5.23 -3.90 5.69
C ALA A 6 4.43 -3.52 4.41
N ALA A 7 4.33 -2.22 4.11
CA ALA A 7 3.71 -1.75 2.87
C ALA A 7 4.58 -2.10 1.65
N ASP A 8 5.90 -1.91 1.75
CA ASP A 8 6.86 -2.26 0.71
C ASP A 8 6.83 -3.77 0.42
N ASP A 9 6.91 -4.60 1.46
CA ASP A 9 6.85 -6.06 1.32
C ASP A 9 5.56 -6.51 0.61
N SER A 10 4.42 -5.90 0.97
CA SER A 10 3.14 -6.22 0.35
C SER A 10 3.06 -5.78 -1.11
N ALA A 11 3.63 -4.60 -1.46
CA ALA A 11 3.68 -4.11 -2.82
C ALA A 11 4.59 -4.98 -3.70
N TYR A 12 5.78 -5.34 -3.21
CA TYR A 12 6.70 -6.22 -3.94
C TYR A 12 6.13 -7.62 -4.14
N ALA A 13 5.42 -8.18 -3.15
CA ALA A 13 4.73 -9.45 -3.30
C ALA A 13 3.63 -9.41 -4.38
N LEU A 14 2.87 -8.30 -4.46
CA LEU A 14 1.88 -8.11 -5.52
C LEU A 14 2.53 -7.98 -6.89
N LEU A 15 3.63 -7.26 -7.01
CA LEU A 15 4.37 -7.11 -8.27
C LEU A 15 4.96 -8.45 -8.76
N SER A 16 5.62 -9.18 -7.87
CA SER A 16 6.18 -10.50 -8.19
C SER A 16 5.11 -11.49 -8.64
N LYS A 17 3.97 -11.55 -7.93
CA LYS A 17 2.84 -12.40 -8.29
C LYS A 17 2.25 -12.03 -9.66
N ASN A 18 2.03 -10.74 -9.92
CA ASN A 18 1.48 -10.29 -11.20
C ASN A 18 2.47 -10.49 -12.36
N ALA A 19 3.78 -10.33 -12.13
CA ALA A 19 4.79 -10.61 -13.13
C ALA A 19 4.83 -12.11 -13.48
N GLU A 20 4.76 -12.98 -12.49
CA GLU A 20 4.67 -14.43 -12.67
C GLU A 20 3.42 -14.83 -13.47
N GLU A 21 2.27 -14.24 -13.17
CA GLU A 21 1.01 -14.50 -13.85
C GLU A 21 1.03 -14.03 -15.32
N VAL A 22 1.68 -12.88 -15.59
CA VAL A 22 1.72 -12.26 -16.93
C VAL A 22 2.81 -12.84 -17.81
N PHE A 23 3.99 -13.14 -17.25
CA PHE A 23 5.20 -13.55 -18.00
C PHE A 23 5.68 -14.96 -17.70
N GLY A 24 5.14 -15.63 -16.68
CA GLY A 24 5.54 -16.97 -16.25
C GLY A 24 6.81 -16.99 -15.39
N GLU A 25 7.38 -15.85 -15.06
CA GLU A 25 8.57 -15.71 -14.24
C GLU A 25 8.34 -14.65 -13.14
N ALA A 26 8.76 -14.98 -11.92
CA ALA A 26 8.74 -14.02 -10.82
C ALA A 26 9.76 -12.91 -11.09
N SER A 27 9.36 -11.66 -10.87
CA SER A 27 10.24 -10.51 -11.03
C SER A 27 10.90 -10.17 -9.70
N ASP A 28 12.22 -10.05 -9.70
CA ASP A 28 12.99 -9.49 -8.60
C ASP A 28 13.00 -7.95 -8.73
N PHE A 29 11.81 -7.38 -8.57
CA PHE A 29 11.61 -5.94 -8.71
C PHE A 29 11.88 -5.24 -7.38
N SER A 30 12.75 -4.22 -7.40
CA SER A 30 12.97 -3.31 -6.28
C SER A 30 13.18 -1.88 -6.81
N ILE A 31 12.63 -0.89 -6.12
CA ILE A 31 12.91 0.53 -6.39
C ILE A 31 14.35 0.86 -6.00
N GLU A 32 14.82 0.27 -4.92
CA GLU A 32 16.16 0.51 -4.41
C GLU A 32 17.23 -0.01 -5.38
N PRO A 33 18.36 0.69 -5.47
CA PRO A 33 19.50 0.20 -6.26
C PRO A 33 19.98 -1.15 -5.70
N PRO A 34 20.39 -2.08 -6.56
CA PRO A 34 20.92 -3.37 -6.12
C PRO A 34 22.16 -3.18 -5.23
N VAL A 35 22.22 -3.94 -4.13
CA VAL A 35 23.35 -3.90 -3.21
C VAL A 35 24.63 -4.34 -3.94
N GLY A 36 25.69 -3.51 -3.86
CA GLY A 36 26.97 -3.78 -4.53
C GLY A 36 26.96 -3.42 -6.01
N SER A 37 26.04 -2.55 -6.44
CA SER A 37 26.06 -2.01 -7.79
C SER A 37 27.40 -1.34 -8.12
N LEU A 38 27.73 -1.28 -9.40
CA LEU A 38 28.99 -0.68 -9.87
C LEU A 38 29.13 0.78 -9.40
N ARG A 39 28.01 1.50 -9.34
CA ARG A 39 27.94 2.86 -8.80
C ARG A 39 28.31 2.91 -7.31
N GLN A 40 27.72 2.04 -6.49
CA GLN A 40 28.06 1.99 -5.06
C GLN A 40 29.53 1.66 -4.83
N ARG A 41 30.09 0.72 -5.59
CA ARG A 41 31.52 0.32 -5.53
C ARG A 41 32.46 1.44 -5.99
N LEU A 42 32.04 2.29 -6.94
CA LEU A 42 32.78 3.47 -7.36
C LEU A 42 32.75 4.56 -6.27
N ILE A 43 31.60 4.83 -5.68
CA ILE A 43 31.42 5.84 -4.63
C ILE A 43 32.14 5.42 -3.34
N SER A 44 32.11 4.14 -2.98
CA SER A 44 32.81 3.61 -1.80
C SER A 44 34.35 3.56 -1.97
N GLY A 45 34.87 3.79 -3.18
CA GLY A 45 36.30 3.74 -3.46
C GLY A 45 36.90 2.32 -3.50
N GLU A 46 36.05 1.29 -3.58
CA GLU A 46 36.50 -0.09 -3.72
C GLU A 46 37.17 -0.38 -5.07
N LEU A 47 36.83 0.42 -6.10
CA LEU A 47 37.38 0.30 -7.44
C LEU A 47 38.42 1.37 -7.65
N THR A 48 39.71 0.99 -7.63
CA THR A 48 40.85 1.87 -7.75
C THR A 48 41.61 1.73 -9.08
N GLY A 49 41.02 1.13 -10.10
CA GLY A 49 41.65 0.88 -11.40
C GLY A 49 40.71 1.12 -12.57
N PRO A 50 41.20 0.97 -13.82
CA PRO A 50 40.34 1.04 -15.00
C PRO A 50 39.28 -0.07 -14.93
N VAL A 51 38.01 0.32 -15.12
CA VAL A 51 36.90 -0.59 -15.15
C VAL A 51 36.51 -0.87 -16.60
N GLU A 52 36.55 -2.13 -17.00
CA GLU A 52 36.07 -2.54 -18.32
C GLU A 52 34.53 -2.65 -18.27
N LEU A 53 33.86 -1.83 -19.07
CA LEU A 53 32.41 -1.83 -19.20
C LEU A 53 32.01 -2.69 -20.37
N ASN A 54 31.28 -3.78 -20.10
CA ASN A 54 30.55 -4.49 -21.12
C ASN A 54 29.13 -3.91 -21.29
N LEU A 55 28.40 -4.33 -22.31
CA LEU A 55 27.05 -3.83 -22.59
C LEU A 55 26.11 -4.01 -21.38
N LEU A 56 26.21 -5.14 -20.67
CA LEU A 56 25.39 -5.40 -19.49
C LEU A 56 25.66 -4.41 -18.36
N ALA A 57 26.94 -4.15 -18.06
CA ALA A 57 27.34 -3.16 -17.07
C ALA A 57 26.87 -1.73 -17.45
N CYS A 58 26.93 -1.38 -18.74
CA CYS A 58 26.39 -0.11 -19.22
C CYS A 58 24.88 0.00 -19.02
N LEU A 59 24.13 -1.08 -19.28
CA LEU A 59 22.68 -1.14 -19.05
C LEU A 59 22.34 -1.02 -17.56
N GLU A 60 23.08 -1.69 -16.68
CA GLU A 60 22.90 -1.59 -15.24
C GLU A 60 23.09 -0.16 -14.74
N ILE A 61 24.22 0.48 -15.10
CA ILE A 61 24.50 1.87 -14.73
C ILE A 61 23.43 2.81 -15.28
N ALA A 62 23.07 2.66 -16.55
CA ALA A 62 22.07 3.51 -17.19
C ALA A 62 20.68 3.35 -16.54
N SER A 63 20.28 2.14 -16.13
CA SER A 63 19.04 1.91 -15.43
C SER A 63 19.02 2.50 -14.01
N GLU A 64 20.18 2.59 -13.35
CA GLU A 64 20.31 3.21 -12.03
C GLU A 64 20.32 4.75 -12.09
N ASP A 65 20.98 5.31 -13.10
CA ASP A 65 21.22 6.77 -13.19
C ASP A 65 20.18 7.51 -14.05
N SER A 66 19.36 6.82 -14.82
CA SER A 66 18.33 7.44 -15.66
C SER A 66 17.11 7.88 -14.84
N PRO A 67 16.83 9.20 -14.72
CA PRO A 67 15.63 9.66 -14.03
C PRO A 67 14.33 9.16 -14.68
N ALA A 68 14.33 8.99 -16.01
CA ALA A 68 13.18 8.45 -16.72
C ALA A 68 12.92 6.98 -16.36
N TYR A 69 13.98 6.18 -16.26
CA TYR A 69 13.85 4.78 -15.85
C TYR A 69 13.38 4.65 -14.41
N GLN A 70 13.89 5.47 -13.50
CA GLN A 70 13.45 5.49 -12.11
C GLN A 70 11.99 5.94 -11.99
N SER A 71 11.55 6.94 -12.75
CA SER A 71 10.14 7.37 -12.77
C SER A 71 9.19 6.27 -13.22
N GLU A 72 9.57 5.44 -14.20
CA GLU A 72 8.77 4.31 -14.63
C GLU A 72 8.72 3.19 -13.58
N LYS A 73 9.83 2.94 -12.87
CA LYS A 73 9.86 2.03 -11.71
C LYS A 73 8.94 2.50 -10.59
N GLU A 74 9.04 3.78 -10.23
CA GLU A 74 8.19 4.39 -9.20
C GLU A 74 6.71 4.33 -9.60
N GLY A 75 6.38 4.60 -10.86
CA GLY A 75 5.02 4.50 -11.39
C GLY A 75 4.44 3.10 -11.28
N LEU A 76 5.24 2.08 -11.56
CA LEU A 76 4.84 0.69 -11.36
C LEU A 76 4.61 0.36 -9.88
N TYR A 77 5.50 0.79 -9.01
CA TYR A 77 5.36 0.60 -7.56
C TYR A 77 4.10 1.30 -7.00
N LEU A 78 3.84 2.54 -7.42
CA LEU A 78 2.64 3.27 -7.01
C LEU A 78 1.36 2.54 -7.43
N SER A 79 1.33 1.92 -8.61
CA SER A 79 0.17 1.13 -9.03
C SER A 79 -0.06 -0.13 -8.18
N ALA A 80 1.01 -0.71 -7.60
CA ALA A 80 0.88 -1.80 -6.64
C ALA A 80 0.36 -1.32 -5.28
N LEU A 81 0.81 -0.15 -4.82
CA LEU A 81 0.28 0.47 -3.61
C LEU A 81 -1.21 0.86 -3.75
N ASP A 82 -1.62 1.35 -4.91
CA ASP A 82 -3.03 1.66 -5.20
C ASP A 82 -3.89 0.39 -5.08
N LEU A 83 -3.45 -0.72 -5.66
CA LEU A 83 -4.14 -1.99 -5.48
C LEU A 83 -4.18 -2.43 -4.01
N ARG A 84 -3.08 -2.26 -3.28
CA ARG A 84 -3.04 -2.60 -1.84
C ARG A 84 -4.01 -1.75 -1.02
N LEU A 85 -4.13 -0.46 -1.36
CA LEU A 85 -5.07 0.45 -0.74
C LEU A 85 -6.54 0.02 -0.96
N GLU A 86 -6.89 -0.38 -2.20
CA GLU A 86 -8.23 -0.88 -2.51
C GLU A 86 -8.52 -2.21 -1.78
N GLN A 87 -7.54 -3.11 -1.68
CA GLN A 87 -7.66 -4.34 -0.90
C GLN A 87 -7.90 -4.06 0.58
N TRP A 88 -7.18 -3.07 1.13
CA TRP A 88 -7.28 -2.70 2.54
C TRP A 88 -8.69 -2.24 2.93
N GLN A 89 -9.46 -1.64 2.01
CA GLN A 89 -10.85 -1.23 2.27
C GLN A 89 -11.77 -2.41 2.64
N PHE A 90 -11.44 -3.62 2.17
CA PHE A 90 -12.18 -4.86 2.47
C PHE A 90 -11.59 -5.66 3.63
N GLU A 91 -10.49 -5.21 4.21
CA GLU A 91 -9.89 -5.82 5.39
C GLU A 91 -10.61 -5.39 6.67
N SER A 92 -10.31 -6.07 7.75
CA SER A 92 -10.82 -5.72 9.06
C SER A 92 -10.06 -4.53 9.61
N GLN A 93 -10.75 -3.42 9.82
CA GLN A 93 -10.17 -2.18 10.32
C GLN A 93 -10.49 -2.02 11.81
N PHE A 94 -9.46 -1.92 12.63
CA PHE A 94 -9.60 -1.57 14.02
C PHE A 94 -9.59 -0.05 14.19
N PHE A 95 -10.47 0.46 15.03
CA PHE A 95 -10.50 1.87 15.35
C PHE A 95 -10.51 2.09 16.86
N PHE A 96 -9.96 3.22 17.24
CA PHE A 96 -10.03 3.75 18.59
C PHE A 96 -10.40 5.23 18.50
N GLY A 97 -11.38 5.64 19.28
CA GLY A 97 -11.85 7.01 19.35
C GLY A 97 -11.97 7.46 20.81
N ALA A 98 -11.61 8.68 21.06
CA ALA A 98 -11.88 9.36 22.33
C ALA A 98 -12.44 10.75 22.04
N GLU A 99 -13.62 11.05 22.57
CA GLU A 99 -14.30 12.33 22.40
C GLU A 99 -14.64 12.94 23.76
N ALA A 100 -14.28 14.17 23.96
CA ALA A 100 -14.63 14.93 25.15
C ALA A 100 -15.68 15.98 24.79
N SER A 101 -16.79 16.00 25.50
CA SER A 101 -17.89 16.94 25.28
C SER A 101 -18.05 17.90 26.45
N ALA A 102 -17.91 19.21 26.16
CA ALA A 102 -18.27 20.28 27.10
C ALA A 102 -19.58 20.92 26.65
N PRO A 103 -20.51 21.29 27.57
CA PRO A 103 -20.36 21.44 29.00
C PRO A 103 -20.75 20.20 29.83
N ALA A 104 -20.97 19.05 29.19
CA ALA A 104 -21.46 17.85 29.91
C ALA A 104 -20.36 17.12 30.72
N ASP A 105 -19.10 17.56 30.63
CA ASP A 105 -17.94 16.92 31.28
C ASP A 105 -17.89 15.38 31.05
N THR A 106 -18.32 14.94 29.84
CA THR A 106 -18.34 13.54 29.46
C THR A 106 -17.17 13.23 28.53
N VAL A 107 -16.45 12.16 28.82
CA VAL A 107 -15.48 11.58 27.93
C VAL A 107 -16.04 10.24 27.41
N THR A 108 -16.22 10.16 26.11
CA THR A 108 -16.62 8.93 25.44
C THR A 108 -15.38 8.28 24.84
N VAL A 109 -15.12 7.05 25.22
CA VAL A 109 -14.05 6.24 24.61
C VAL A 109 -14.70 5.10 23.88
N SER A 110 -14.37 4.92 22.62
CA SER A 110 -14.85 3.82 21.79
C SER A 110 -13.68 3.08 21.13
N THR A 111 -13.77 1.79 21.08
CA THR A 111 -12.87 0.95 20.30
C THR A 111 -13.68 -0.14 19.62
N GLY A 112 -13.27 -0.49 18.43
CA GLY A 112 -14.04 -1.47 17.69
C GLY A 112 -13.34 -1.97 16.43
N LEU A 113 -14.12 -2.78 15.72
CA LEU A 113 -13.74 -3.39 14.46
C LEU A 113 -14.82 -3.06 13.43
N GLN A 114 -14.37 -2.58 12.28
CA GLN A 114 -15.21 -2.40 11.11
C GLN A 114 -14.70 -3.27 9.96
N LYS A 115 -15.63 -3.87 9.21
CA LYS A 115 -15.30 -4.63 8.02
C LYS A 115 -16.33 -4.37 6.92
N ALA A 116 -15.86 -3.91 5.77
CA ALA A 116 -16.66 -3.87 4.55
C ALA A 116 -16.60 -5.24 3.86
N LEU A 117 -17.75 -5.72 3.44
CA LEU A 117 -17.88 -6.97 2.69
C LEU A 117 -18.04 -6.65 1.21
N GLY A 118 -17.52 -7.52 0.36
CA GLY A 118 -17.68 -7.39 -1.09
C GLY A 118 -19.13 -7.46 -1.60
N SER A 119 -20.10 -7.76 -0.71
CA SER A 119 -21.53 -7.64 -0.98
C SER A 119 -22.09 -6.23 -0.73
N GLY A 120 -21.25 -5.31 -0.23
CA GLY A 120 -21.64 -3.97 0.22
C GLY A 120 -22.16 -3.90 1.65
N ALA A 121 -22.25 -5.02 2.33
CA ALA A 121 -22.55 -4.99 3.75
C ALA A 121 -21.36 -4.45 4.54
N THR A 122 -21.64 -3.70 5.60
CA THR A 122 -20.65 -3.30 6.59
C THR A 122 -20.99 -3.94 7.92
N ILE A 123 -20.01 -4.60 8.51
CA ILE A 123 -20.08 -5.14 9.86
C ILE A 123 -19.34 -4.17 10.76
N LEU A 124 -19.98 -3.78 11.86
CA LEU A 124 -19.42 -2.97 12.91
C LEU A 124 -19.61 -3.66 14.26
N ALA A 125 -18.54 -3.85 14.99
CA ALA A 125 -18.59 -4.30 16.38
C ALA A 125 -17.76 -3.30 17.21
N ASP A 126 -18.41 -2.62 18.16
CA ASP A 126 -17.74 -1.65 18.99
C ASP A 126 -18.08 -1.82 20.46
N ILE A 127 -17.15 -1.41 21.30
CA ILE A 127 -17.29 -1.28 22.74
C ILE A 127 -17.01 0.17 23.08
N GLY A 128 -18.05 0.86 23.55
CA GLY A 128 -17.96 2.23 24.00
C GLY A 128 -18.16 2.33 25.53
N SER A 129 -17.44 3.21 26.18
CA SER A 129 -17.68 3.61 27.55
C SER A 129 -17.82 5.12 27.65
N ASN A 130 -18.92 5.57 28.25
CA ASN A 130 -19.08 6.95 28.61
C ASN A 130 -18.58 7.13 30.04
N MET A 131 -17.50 7.90 30.18
CA MET A 131 -16.94 8.28 31.47
C MET A 131 -17.41 9.69 31.81
N LEU A 132 -18.20 9.85 32.86
CA LEU A 132 -18.50 11.17 33.39
C LEU A 132 -17.32 11.59 34.24
N ALA A 133 -16.40 12.38 33.67
CA ALA A 133 -15.30 12.97 34.40
C ALA A 133 -15.81 14.24 35.07
N VAL A 134 -16.31 14.12 36.28
CA VAL A 134 -16.62 15.32 37.10
C VAL A 134 -15.32 15.88 37.65
N VAL A 135 -14.83 16.94 37.04
CA VAL A 135 -13.69 17.73 37.53
C VAL A 135 -14.03 18.49 38.80
N SER A 136 -15.28 18.54 39.23
CA SER A 136 -15.70 19.14 40.49
C SER A 136 -16.05 18.06 41.53
N SER A 137 -15.38 18.11 42.57
CA SER A 137 -15.06 17.31 43.74
C SER A 137 -16.15 16.54 44.50
N ASP A 138 -17.40 16.48 44.09
CA ASP A 138 -18.46 15.89 44.91
C ASP A 138 -19.35 14.82 44.26
N LYS A 139 -19.07 14.37 43.03
CA LYS A 139 -19.85 13.30 42.41
C LYS A 139 -19.01 12.05 42.15
N PRO A 140 -19.54 10.85 42.45
CA PRO A 140 -18.78 9.65 42.21
C PRO A 140 -18.57 9.46 40.69
N PHE A 141 -17.36 9.03 40.34
CA PHE A 141 -17.03 8.58 38.97
C PHE A 141 -18.04 7.49 38.58
N SER A 142 -18.74 7.69 37.48
CA SER A 142 -19.60 6.67 36.90
C SER A 142 -19.16 6.38 35.47
N ALA A 143 -18.94 5.13 35.19
CA ALA A 143 -18.65 4.65 33.85
C ALA A 143 -19.78 3.71 33.40
N LEU A 144 -20.38 4.00 32.25
CA LEU A 144 -21.35 3.13 31.61
C LEU A 144 -20.75 2.61 30.32
N GLY A 145 -20.50 1.31 30.28
CA GLY A 145 -20.04 0.60 29.08
C GLY A 145 -21.20 0.04 28.27
N ALA A 146 -21.11 0.12 26.94
CA ALA A 146 -22.03 -0.51 26.02
C ALA A 146 -21.23 -1.23 24.93
N ALA A 147 -21.70 -2.42 24.55
CA ALA A 147 -21.21 -3.15 23.38
C ALA A 147 -22.27 -3.10 22.29
N THR A 148 -21.89 -2.73 21.09
CA THR A 148 -22.77 -2.64 19.93
C THR A 148 -22.26 -3.57 18.84
N PHE A 149 -23.18 -4.30 18.23
CA PHE A 149 -22.92 -5.08 17.03
C PHE A 149 -23.98 -4.70 15.99
N SER A 150 -23.52 -4.27 14.82
CA SER A 150 -24.41 -3.89 13.74
C SER A 150 -23.96 -4.44 12.40
N ILE A 151 -24.93 -4.80 11.57
CA ILE A 151 -24.74 -5.16 10.18
C ILE A 151 -25.62 -4.24 9.34
N THR A 152 -25.01 -3.49 8.46
CA THR A 152 -25.73 -2.61 7.55
C THR A 152 -25.55 -3.12 6.13
N GLN A 153 -26.67 -3.46 5.46
CA GLN A 153 -26.68 -3.91 4.06
C GLN A 153 -27.53 -2.96 3.23
N PRO A 154 -26.94 -2.23 2.27
CA PRO A 154 -27.73 -1.46 1.31
C PRO A 154 -28.48 -2.42 0.38
N LEU A 155 -29.77 -2.15 0.15
CA LEU A 155 -30.67 -3.02 -0.62
C LEU A 155 -31.06 -2.44 -1.98
N LEU A 156 -30.79 -1.16 -2.24
CA LEU A 156 -31.20 -0.46 -3.45
C LEU A 156 -30.01 -0.04 -4.31
N GLY A 157 -30.27 0.36 -5.53
CA GLY A 157 -29.34 0.63 -6.65
C GLY A 157 -27.95 1.12 -6.27
N GLY A 158 -26.93 0.50 -6.80
CA GLY A 158 -25.53 0.69 -6.43
C GLY A 158 -25.02 -0.31 -5.38
N ALA A 159 -25.91 -1.10 -4.80
CA ALA A 159 -25.59 -2.13 -3.79
C ALA A 159 -25.17 -3.48 -4.39
N SER A 160 -25.04 -3.58 -5.73
CA SER A 160 -24.55 -4.83 -6.32
C SER A 160 -23.10 -5.05 -5.98
N ALA A 161 -22.74 -6.29 -5.65
CA ALA A 161 -21.37 -6.68 -5.34
C ALA A 161 -20.37 -6.29 -6.47
N GLU A 162 -20.85 -6.27 -7.70
CA GLU A 162 -20.05 -5.87 -8.87
C GLU A 162 -19.65 -4.39 -8.81
N VAL A 163 -20.61 -3.49 -8.52
CA VAL A 163 -20.34 -2.05 -8.41
C VAL A 163 -19.39 -1.73 -7.25
N ILE A 164 -19.57 -2.42 -6.13
CA ILE A 164 -18.77 -2.18 -4.93
C ILE A 164 -17.34 -2.69 -5.11
N ARG A 165 -17.15 -3.77 -5.85
CA ARG A 165 -15.82 -4.32 -6.15
C ARG A 165 -15.16 -3.72 -7.37
N GLU A 166 -15.87 -2.90 -8.16
CA GLU A 166 -15.33 -2.34 -9.39
C GLU A 166 -14.02 -1.55 -9.18
N PRO A 167 -13.87 -0.70 -8.12
CA PRO A 167 -12.60 -0.04 -7.86
C PRO A 167 -11.44 -1.03 -7.66
N LEU A 168 -11.66 -2.10 -6.89
CA LEU A 168 -10.66 -3.14 -6.69
C LEU A 168 -10.30 -3.85 -8.01
N THR A 169 -11.32 -4.25 -8.78
CA THR A 169 -11.11 -4.89 -10.10
C THR A 169 -10.38 -3.96 -11.07
N GLN A 170 -10.67 -2.67 -11.02
CA GLN A 170 -9.98 -1.68 -11.84
C GLN A 170 -8.52 -1.49 -11.41
N ALA A 171 -8.25 -1.47 -10.11
CA ALA A 171 -6.87 -1.41 -9.60
C ALA A 171 -6.07 -2.66 -9.99
N GLU A 172 -6.67 -3.86 -9.94
CA GLU A 172 -6.04 -5.10 -10.43
C GLU A 172 -5.68 -5.02 -11.91
N ARG A 173 -6.59 -4.53 -12.76
CA ARG A 173 -6.33 -4.34 -14.20
C ARG A 173 -5.24 -3.31 -14.44
N ASN A 174 -5.27 -2.20 -13.70
CA ASN A 174 -4.28 -1.13 -13.81
C ASN A 174 -2.88 -1.65 -13.48
N LEU A 175 -2.73 -2.46 -12.42
CA LEU A 175 -1.45 -3.07 -12.08
C LEU A 175 -0.94 -3.97 -13.21
N VAL A 176 -1.78 -4.81 -13.80
CA VAL A 176 -1.40 -5.66 -14.96
C VAL A 176 -0.94 -4.81 -16.14
N TYR A 177 -1.62 -3.68 -16.42
CA TYR A 177 -1.23 -2.76 -17.49
C TYR A 177 0.10 -2.06 -17.18
N SER A 178 0.32 -1.66 -15.93
CA SER A 178 1.59 -1.05 -15.48
C SER A 178 2.75 -2.02 -15.62
N VAL A 179 2.58 -3.27 -15.20
CA VAL A 179 3.60 -4.34 -15.36
C VAL A 179 3.97 -4.53 -16.84
N ARG A 180 2.97 -4.63 -17.73
CA ARG A 180 3.21 -4.77 -19.16
C ARG A 180 3.83 -3.53 -19.79
N SER A 181 3.48 -2.34 -19.33
CA SER A 181 4.03 -1.08 -19.80
C SER A 181 5.51 -0.95 -19.41
N PHE A 182 5.83 -1.25 -18.15
CA PHE A 182 7.18 -1.23 -17.65
C PHE A 182 8.09 -2.23 -18.39
N GLU A 183 7.62 -3.45 -18.68
CA GLU A 183 8.38 -4.42 -19.46
C GLU A 183 8.65 -3.96 -20.90
N ARG A 184 7.68 -3.32 -21.54
CA ARG A 184 7.90 -2.71 -22.86
C ARG A 184 8.92 -1.59 -22.79
N TYR A 185 8.80 -0.72 -21.80
CA TYR A 185 9.73 0.38 -21.58
C TYR A 185 11.15 -0.14 -21.33
N ARG A 186 11.32 -1.14 -20.47
CA ARG A 186 12.61 -1.78 -20.18
C ARG A 186 13.30 -2.29 -21.46
N ARG A 187 12.54 -2.92 -22.33
CA ARG A 187 13.07 -3.42 -23.62
C ARG A 187 13.42 -2.30 -24.57
N SER A 188 12.60 -1.26 -24.71
CA SER A 188 12.93 -0.13 -25.57
C SER A 188 14.12 0.65 -25.04
N PHE A 189 14.22 0.85 -23.74
CA PHE A 189 15.36 1.49 -23.09
C PHE A 189 16.69 0.77 -23.37
N ALA A 190 16.67 -0.58 -23.27
CA ALA A 190 17.85 -1.38 -23.57
C ALA A 190 18.25 -1.31 -25.06
N LEU A 191 17.29 -1.28 -25.97
CA LEU A 191 17.54 -1.13 -27.41
C LEU A 191 18.08 0.28 -27.72
N ASP A 192 17.47 1.32 -27.18
CA ASP A 192 17.88 2.70 -27.42
C ASP A 192 19.33 2.93 -26.94
N LEU A 193 19.72 2.35 -25.80
CA LEU A 193 21.08 2.43 -25.30
C LEU A 193 22.08 1.62 -26.17
N ALA A 194 21.65 0.49 -26.69
CA ALA A 194 22.52 -0.35 -27.52
C ALA A 194 22.79 0.23 -28.93
N PHE A 195 21.93 1.15 -29.41
CA PHE A 195 22.04 1.75 -30.74
C PHE A 195 22.55 3.20 -30.73
N GLN A 196 22.84 3.80 -29.55
CA GLN A 196 23.52 5.08 -29.41
C GLN A 196 25.05 4.91 -29.42
#